data_062b34e98a49f7807f1a38532c27c5ff
#
_entry.id   062b34e98a49f7807f1a38532c27c5ff
#
_cell.length_a   1.000
_cell.length_b   1.000
_cell.length_c   1.000
_cell.angle_alpha   90.00
_cell.angle_beta   90.00
_cell.angle_gamma   90.00
#
_symmetry.space_group_name_H-M   'P 1'
#
loop_
_entity.id
_entity.type
_entity.pdbx_description
1 polymer ?
#
loop_
_entity_poly.entity_id
_entity_poly.type
_entity_poly.pdbx_seq_one_letter_code
_entity_poly.pdbx_strand_id
1 'polypeptide(L)'
;MKAGDAKDVKVSMPDDHPNDELKGKELVFDVTVKEIREATAVTIDDELAKANGMESLDALKDAVREELGREYGQLSRAHLKRGLLDELSDAHDFELPEGILTGEFDAIWQQVMDAKERDGLDEDDKAKSEDELKERYREIASRRVRLGLLISEVGQSNNITVTQDDLNKAMQVEAARLPGHEA
;
A
#
# COMPACT_ATOMS: atom_id res chain seq x y z
N MET A 1 11.05 -30.11 25.19
CA MET A 1 9.78 -30.78 25.60
C MET A 1 9.44 -31.78 24.53
N LYS A 2 8.77 -32.86 24.87
CA LYS A 2 8.29 -33.90 23.93
C LYS A 2 6.77 -33.85 23.91
N ALA A 3 6.14 -34.45 22.91
CA ALA A 3 4.70 -34.64 22.92
C ALA A 3 4.28 -35.44 24.17
N GLY A 4 3.30 -34.96 24.91
CA GLY A 4 2.85 -35.46 26.19
C GLY A 4 3.48 -34.80 27.42
N ASP A 5 4.52 -34.00 27.28
CA ASP A 5 5.11 -33.26 28.40
C ASP A 5 4.13 -32.17 28.89
N ALA A 6 3.96 -32.09 30.21
CA ALA A 6 3.21 -31.01 30.87
C ALA A 6 4.17 -30.09 31.64
N LYS A 7 3.91 -28.79 31.61
CA LYS A 7 4.69 -27.78 32.32
C LYS A 7 3.88 -26.55 32.63
N ASP A 8 4.02 -26.07 33.87
CA ASP A 8 3.52 -24.75 34.24
C ASP A 8 4.40 -23.63 33.67
N VAL A 9 3.80 -22.75 32.90
CA VAL A 9 4.45 -21.57 32.32
C VAL A 9 3.93 -20.32 33.04
N LYS A 10 4.83 -19.60 33.71
CA LYS A 10 4.52 -18.32 34.34
C LYS A 10 4.74 -17.20 33.35
N VAL A 11 3.73 -16.36 33.15
CA VAL A 11 3.76 -15.21 32.26
C VAL A 11 3.27 -13.99 33.03
N SER A 12 4.09 -12.93 33.04
CA SER A 12 3.68 -11.64 33.55
C SER A 12 2.97 -10.87 32.45
N MET A 13 1.73 -10.49 32.69
CA MET A 13 0.96 -9.70 31.74
C MET A 13 1.46 -8.24 31.75
N PRO A 14 1.57 -7.59 30.58
CA PRO A 14 1.98 -6.19 30.50
C PRO A 14 0.89 -5.27 31.10
N ASP A 15 1.32 -4.09 31.54
CA ASP A 15 0.43 -3.11 32.16
C ASP A 15 -0.58 -2.47 31.17
N ASP A 16 -0.33 -2.58 29.88
CA ASP A 16 -1.16 -2.12 28.76
C ASP A 16 -2.12 -3.18 28.20
N HIS A 17 -2.25 -4.32 28.88
CA HIS A 17 -3.13 -5.41 28.42
C HIS A 17 -4.58 -4.93 28.27
N PRO A 18 -5.30 -5.32 27.19
CA PRO A 18 -6.67 -4.87 26.90
C PRO A 18 -7.70 -5.21 27.98
N ASN A 19 -7.45 -6.24 28.79
CA ASN A 19 -8.31 -6.63 29.90
C ASN A 19 -7.69 -6.11 31.21
N ASP A 20 -8.39 -5.17 31.86
CA ASP A 20 -7.97 -4.53 33.12
C ASP A 20 -7.78 -5.53 34.27
N GLU A 21 -8.50 -6.64 34.25
CA GLU A 21 -8.37 -7.67 35.30
C GLU A 21 -7.05 -8.44 35.22
N LEU A 22 -6.36 -8.41 34.09
CA LEU A 22 -5.11 -9.14 33.84
C LEU A 22 -3.87 -8.24 33.88
N LYS A 23 -4.02 -6.93 33.87
CA LYS A 23 -2.91 -5.96 33.86
C LYS A 23 -1.95 -6.19 35.02
N GLY A 24 -0.66 -6.28 34.74
CA GLY A 24 0.39 -6.41 35.72
C GLY A 24 0.38 -7.68 36.57
N LYS A 25 -0.53 -8.63 36.28
CA LYS A 25 -0.63 -9.88 37.05
C LYS A 25 0.26 -10.98 36.48
N GLU A 26 0.81 -11.80 37.38
CA GLU A 26 1.49 -13.03 37.03
C GLU A 26 0.44 -14.14 36.86
N LEU A 27 0.37 -14.74 35.65
CA LEU A 27 -0.51 -15.86 35.35
C LEU A 27 0.32 -17.14 35.24
N VAL A 28 -0.26 -18.24 35.70
CA VAL A 28 0.33 -19.58 35.56
C VAL A 28 -0.55 -20.36 34.59
N PHE A 29 0.04 -20.77 33.47
CA PHE A 29 -0.62 -21.61 32.50
C PHE A 29 -0.14 -23.05 32.64
N ASP A 30 -1.06 -23.98 32.87
CA ASP A 30 -0.81 -25.41 32.77
C ASP A 30 -0.84 -25.79 31.27
N VAL A 31 0.34 -26.04 30.70
CA VAL A 31 0.52 -26.29 29.27
C VAL A 31 0.92 -27.74 29.05
N THR A 32 0.11 -28.47 28.30
CA THR A 32 0.45 -29.83 27.84
C THR A 32 0.77 -29.79 26.35
N VAL A 33 1.95 -30.26 25.95
CA VAL A 33 2.37 -30.37 24.55
C VAL A 33 1.61 -31.51 23.87
N LYS A 34 0.69 -31.18 22.96
CA LYS A 34 -0.06 -32.20 22.20
C LYS A 34 0.78 -32.82 21.10
N GLU A 35 1.44 -31.98 20.31
CA GLU A 35 2.29 -32.40 19.19
C GLU A 35 3.41 -31.38 18.98
N ILE A 36 4.51 -31.84 18.42
CA ILE A 36 5.62 -31.03 17.96
C ILE A 36 5.66 -31.17 16.45
N ARG A 37 5.53 -30.05 15.73
CA ARG A 37 5.64 -30.02 14.27
C ARG A 37 6.98 -29.40 13.89
N GLU A 38 7.67 -30.06 13.01
CA GLU A 38 8.90 -29.55 12.41
C GLU A 38 8.62 -29.12 10.98
N ALA A 39 9.16 -27.96 10.60
CA ALA A 39 9.03 -27.49 9.23
C ALA A 39 9.90 -28.38 8.32
N THR A 40 9.27 -29.11 7.44
CA THR A 40 9.95 -29.90 6.42
C THR A 40 10.11 -29.06 5.17
N ALA A 41 11.29 -29.11 4.53
CA ALA A 41 11.48 -28.46 3.24
C ALA A 41 10.49 -29.05 2.22
N VAL A 42 9.72 -28.18 1.59
CA VAL A 42 8.77 -28.58 0.54
C VAL A 42 9.55 -28.89 -0.74
N THR A 43 9.33 -30.05 -1.32
CA THR A 43 9.87 -30.39 -2.63
C THR A 43 9.07 -29.67 -3.71
N ILE A 44 9.78 -29.07 -4.67
CA ILE A 44 9.13 -28.38 -5.80
C ILE A 44 8.88 -29.42 -6.90
N ASP A 45 7.70 -30.04 -6.85
CA ASP A 45 7.31 -31.16 -7.72
C ASP A 45 5.82 -31.09 -8.11
N ASP A 46 5.32 -32.11 -8.79
CA ASP A 46 3.92 -32.19 -9.20
C ASP A 46 2.95 -32.33 -8.01
N GLU A 47 3.41 -32.79 -6.86
CA GLU A 47 2.56 -32.88 -5.65
C GLU A 47 2.30 -31.48 -5.09
N LEU A 48 3.32 -30.61 -5.08
CA LEU A 48 3.16 -29.21 -4.72
C LEU A 48 2.20 -28.50 -5.70
N ALA A 49 2.32 -28.78 -7.01
CA ALA A 49 1.43 -28.20 -8.00
C ALA A 49 -0.03 -28.62 -7.77
N LYS A 50 -0.28 -29.88 -7.51
CA LYS A 50 -1.63 -30.41 -7.21
C LYS A 50 -2.19 -29.82 -5.91
N ALA A 51 -1.36 -29.66 -4.88
CA ALA A 51 -1.76 -29.01 -3.63
C ALA A 51 -2.19 -27.53 -3.83
N ASN A 52 -1.68 -26.88 -4.88
CA ASN A 52 -2.06 -25.53 -5.30
C ASN A 52 -3.14 -25.51 -6.42
N GLY A 53 -3.78 -26.64 -6.71
CA GLY A 53 -4.86 -26.73 -7.68
C GLY A 53 -4.42 -26.76 -9.14
N MET A 54 -3.12 -27.00 -9.41
CA MET A 54 -2.56 -27.10 -10.76
C MET A 54 -2.36 -28.56 -11.19
N GLU A 55 -2.41 -28.82 -12.48
CA GLU A 55 -2.30 -30.18 -13.02
C GLU A 55 -0.86 -30.72 -12.97
N SER A 56 0.13 -29.86 -13.10
CA SER A 56 1.55 -30.20 -13.14
C SER A 56 2.44 -29.07 -12.64
N LEU A 57 3.68 -29.40 -12.32
CA LEU A 57 4.70 -28.41 -11.93
C LEU A 57 4.93 -27.35 -13.04
N ASP A 58 4.87 -27.74 -14.30
CA ASP A 58 5.05 -26.81 -15.41
C ASP A 58 3.86 -25.85 -15.50
N ALA A 59 2.63 -26.31 -15.30
CA ALA A 59 1.45 -25.45 -15.22
C ALA A 59 1.55 -24.47 -14.05
N LEU A 60 2.04 -24.90 -12.89
CA LEU A 60 2.29 -24.03 -11.75
C LEU A 60 3.35 -22.96 -12.06
N LYS A 61 4.47 -23.36 -12.70
CA LYS A 61 5.51 -22.41 -13.11
C LYS A 61 5.01 -21.38 -14.12
N ASP A 62 4.17 -21.79 -15.06
CA ASP A 62 3.62 -20.88 -16.07
C ASP A 62 2.62 -19.91 -15.44
N ALA A 63 1.77 -20.35 -14.52
CA ALA A 63 0.89 -19.48 -13.77
C ALA A 63 1.67 -18.44 -12.93
N VAL A 64 2.74 -18.88 -12.25
CA VAL A 64 3.62 -17.96 -11.49
C VAL A 64 4.33 -16.97 -12.43
N ARG A 65 4.83 -17.41 -13.59
CA ARG A 65 5.44 -16.49 -14.57
C ARG A 65 4.46 -15.46 -15.09
N GLU A 66 3.22 -15.87 -15.35
CA GLU A 66 2.18 -14.95 -15.81
C GLU A 66 1.82 -13.92 -14.75
N GLU A 67 1.70 -14.34 -13.48
CA GLU A 67 1.44 -13.43 -12.35
C GLU A 67 2.59 -12.44 -12.15
N LEU A 68 3.82 -12.93 -12.08
CA LEU A 68 5.01 -12.09 -12.00
C LEU A 68 5.11 -11.14 -13.20
N GLY A 69 4.78 -11.62 -14.41
CA GLY A 69 4.76 -10.79 -15.62
C GLY A 69 3.75 -9.65 -15.52
N ARG A 70 2.59 -9.89 -14.94
CA ARG A 70 1.58 -8.85 -14.65
C ARG A 70 2.06 -7.84 -13.64
N GLU A 71 2.63 -8.31 -12.51
CA GLU A 71 3.18 -7.44 -11.46
C GLU A 71 4.31 -6.56 -11.98
N TYR A 72 5.31 -7.16 -12.63
CA TYR A 72 6.41 -6.41 -13.24
C TYR A 72 5.94 -5.42 -14.31
N GLY A 73 4.92 -5.81 -15.10
CA GLY A 73 4.30 -4.92 -16.08
C GLY A 73 3.65 -3.69 -15.42
N GLN A 74 2.98 -3.85 -14.29
CA GLN A 74 2.40 -2.74 -13.53
C GLN A 74 3.47 -1.84 -12.91
N LEU A 75 4.50 -2.43 -12.29
CA LEU A 75 5.63 -1.69 -11.72
C LEU A 75 6.38 -0.90 -12.79
N SER A 76 6.66 -1.52 -13.93
CA SER A 76 7.32 -0.86 -15.07
C SER A 76 6.53 0.33 -15.59
N ARG A 77 5.21 0.18 -15.76
CA ARG A 77 4.33 1.28 -16.16
C ARG A 77 4.29 2.41 -15.13
N ALA A 78 4.26 2.08 -13.84
CA ALA A 78 4.27 3.07 -12.78
C ALA A 78 5.61 3.84 -12.77
N HIS A 79 6.72 3.16 -12.97
CA HIS A 79 8.05 3.74 -13.07
C HIS A 79 8.18 4.67 -14.28
N LEU A 80 7.76 4.18 -15.47
CA LEU A 80 7.74 4.97 -16.69
C LEU A 80 6.87 6.22 -16.57
N LYS A 81 5.65 6.05 -16.00
CA LYS A 81 4.74 7.18 -15.74
C LYS A 81 5.39 8.22 -14.84
N ARG A 82 6.02 7.79 -13.73
CA ARG A 82 6.70 8.70 -12.81
C ARG A 82 7.82 9.46 -13.53
N GLY A 83 8.73 8.75 -14.22
CA GLY A 83 9.83 9.37 -14.96
C GLY A 83 9.35 10.36 -16.01
N LEU A 84 8.30 10.03 -16.76
CA LEU A 84 7.71 10.96 -17.73
C LEU A 84 7.13 12.21 -17.06
N LEU A 85 6.46 12.07 -15.92
CA LEU A 85 5.89 13.21 -15.19
C LEU A 85 7.00 14.07 -14.56
N ASP A 86 8.11 13.47 -14.11
CA ASP A 86 9.26 14.19 -13.60
C ASP A 86 9.88 15.06 -14.72
N GLU A 87 10.17 14.46 -15.87
CA GLU A 87 10.71 15.18 -17.04
C GLU A 87 9.77 16.30 -17.51
N LEU A 88 8.47 16.04 -17.56
CA LEU A 88 7.49 17.07 -17.92
C LEU A 88 7.46 18.23 -16.92
N SER A 89 7.55 17.93 -15.64
CA SER A 89 7.57 18.96 -14.59
C SER A 89 8.83 19.82 -14.67
N ASP A 90 9.98 19.20 -14.92
CA ASP A 90 11.28 19.87 -14.94
C ASP A 90 11.50 20.68 -16.22
N ALA A 91 10.95 20.21 -17.34
CA ALA A 91 11.03 20.90 -18.62
C ALA A 91 10.12 22.12 -18.75
N HIS A 92 9.13 22.27 -17.87
CA HIS A 92 8.13 23.34 -17.96
C HIS A 92 8.02 24.10 -16.65
N ASP A 93 8.52 25.33 -16.65
CA ASP A 93 8.34 26.27 -15.56
C ASP A 93 7.50 27.47 -16.03
N PHE A 94 6.32 27.64 -15.43
CA PHE A 94 5.40 28.73 -15.71
C PHE A 94 4.66 29.13 -14.43
N GLU A 95 4.17 30.34 -14.39
CA GLU A 95 3.40 30.87 -13.26
C GLU A 95 2.08 30.11 -13.10
N LEU A 96 1.85 29.64 -11.88
CA LEU A 96 0.63 28.91 -11.53
C LEU A 96 -0.46 29.88 -11.04
N PRO A 97 -1.73 29.66 -11.41
CA PRO A 97 -2.83 30.41 -10.86
C PRO A 97 -2.94 30.24 -9.35
N GLU A 98 -2.77 31.34 -8.61
CA GLU A 98 -2.67 31.31 -7.14
C GLU A 98 -3.90 30.66 -6.49
N GLY A 99 -5.11 30.90 -7.03
CA GLY A 99 -6.33 30.28 -6.49
C GLY A 99 -6.36 28.75 -6.61
N ILE A 100 -5.82 28.21 -7.72
CA ILE A 100 -5.75 26.75 -7.92
C ILE A 100 -4.68 26.16 -7.01
N LEU A 101 -3.52 26.81 -6.91
CA LEU A 101 -2.42 26.38 -6.05
C LEU A 101 -2.84 26.36 -4.59
N THR A 102 -3.50 27.41 -4.12
CA THR A 102 -3.96 27.49 -2.73
C THR A 102 -5.00 26.41 -2.44
N GLY A 103 -5.98 26.22 -3.33
CA GLY A 103 -6.99 25.18 -3.15
C GLY A 103 -6.39 23.76 -3.11
N GLU A 104 -5.41 23.46 -3.97
CA GLU A 104 -4.72 22.16 -3.95
C GLU A 104 -3.87 21.99 -2.68
N PHE A 105 -3.16 23.05 -2.26
CA PHE A 105 -2.39 23.01 -1.03
C PHE A 105 -3.28 22.79 0.19
N ASP A 106 -4.40 23.50 0.32
CA ASP A 106 -5.31 23.37 1.44
C ASP A 106 -5.89 21.95 1.52
N ALA A 107 -6.24 21.36 0.38
CA ALA A 107 -6.73 19.99 0.32
C ALA A 107 -5.67 18.97 0.78
N ILE A 108 -4.42 19.12 0.34
CA ILE A 108 -3.31 18.27 0.77
C ILE A 108 -3.03 18.49 2.26
N TRP A 109 -2.98 19.74 2.70
CA TRP A 109 -2.66 20.09 4.08
C TRP A 109 -3.68 19.51 5.05
N GLN A 110 -4.96 19.52 4.71
CA GLN A 110 -6.00 18.88 5.51
C GLN A 110 -5.73 17.38 5.70
N GLN A 111 -5.35 16.68 4.62
CA GLN A 111 -5.02 15.25 4.69
C GLN A 111 -3.79 14.99 5.58
N VAL A 112 -2.78 15.87 5.51
CA VAL A 112 -1.58 15.79 6.36
C VAL A 112 -1.94 15.97 7.84
N MET A 113 -2.82 16.93 8.15
CA MET A 113 -3.26 17.16 9.52
C MET A 113 -4.10 16.00 10.05
N ASP A 114 -5.00 15.45 9.23
CA ASP A 114 -5.77 14.25 9.59
C ASP A 114 -4.87 13.03 9.82
N ALA A 115 -3.82 12.87 9.01
CA ALA A 115 -2.82 11.81 9.19
C ALA A 115 -2.01 12.01 10.49
N LYS A 116 -1.64 13.27 10.79
CA LYS A 116 -0.91 13.63 12.01
C LYS A 116 -1.72 13.29 13.26
N GLU A 117 -3.01 13.60 13.26
CA GLU A 117 -3.91 13.28 14.39
C GLU A 117 -4.04 11.76 14.65
N ARG A 118 -3.92 10.94 13.60
CA ARG A 118 -4.00 9.47 13.68
C ARG A 118 -2.63 8.79 13.83
N ASP A 119 -1.56 9.56 14.08
CA ASP A 119 -0.16 9.07 14.09
C ASP A 119 0.25 8.33 12.80
N GLY A 120 -0.38 8.68 11.68
CA GLY A 120 -0.19 8.07 10.36
C GLY A 120 0.81 8.79 9.45
N LEU A 121 1.58 9.77 9.96
CA LEU A 121 2.66 10.39 9.21
C LEU A 121 3.84 9.42 9.06
N ASP A 122 4.54 9.51 7.93
CA ASP A 122 5.80 8.79 7.77
C ASP A 122 6.90 9.34 8.72
N GLU A 123 7.91 8.52 8.99
CA GLU A 123 8.96 8.87 9.94
C GLU A 123 9.76 10.13 9.52
N ASP A 124 9.92 10.35 8.21
CA ASP A 124 10.58 11.52 7.68
C ASP A 124 9.78 12.80 7.93
N ASP A 125 8.47 12.72 7.88
CA ASP A 125 7.59 13.85 8.13
C ASP A 125 7.34 14.09 9.62
N LYS A 126 7.34 13.06 10.45
CA LYS A 126 7.30 13.19 11.92
C LYS A 126 8.51 13.98 12.46
N ALA A 127 9.66 13.88 11.80
CA ALA A 127 10.88 14.58 12.20
C ALA A 127 10.91 16.05 11.84
N LYS A 128 9.97 16.55 11.00
CA LYS A 128 9.95 17.94 10.51
C LYS A 128 9.07 18.85 11.36
N SER A 129 9.44 20.11 11.39
CA SER A 129 8.61 21.19 11.91
C SER A 129 7.38 21.43 11.00
N GLU A 130 6.38 22.11 11.55
CA GLU A 130 5.17 22.43 10.78
C GLU A 130 5.47 23.33 9.58
N ASP A 131 6.40 24.24 9.70
CA ASP A 131 6.80 25.16 8.62
C ASP A 131 7.52 24.40 7.50
N GLU A 132 8.42 23.47 7.82
CA GLU A 132 9.09 22.58 6.85
C GLU A 132 8.09 21.66 6.13
N LEU A 133 7.08 21.17 6.86
CA LEU A 133 6.00 20.40 6.25
C LEU A 133 5.18 21.24 5.28
N LYS A 134 4.82 22.48 5.67
CA LYS A 134 4.07 23.41 4.79
C LYS A 134 4.84 23.72 3.51
N GLU A 135 6.14 23.97 3.62
CA GLU A 135 6.98 24.22 2.45
C GLU A 135 7.02 23.01 1.52
N ARG A 136 7.33 21.82 2.06
CA ARG A 136 7.34 20.55 1.30
C ARG A 136 6.00 20.30 0.59
N TYR A 137 4.90 20.42 1.31
CA TYR A 137 3.59 20.12 0.74
C TYR A 137 3.09 21.21 -0.23
N ARG A 138 3.57 22.44 -0.10
CA ARG A 138 3.35 23.49 -1.09
C ARG A 138 4.09 23.22 -2.40
N GLU A 139 5.31 22.70 -2.34
CA GLU A 139 6.04 22.21 -3.52
C GLU A 139 5.30 21.07 -4.22
N ILE A 140 4.80 20.10 -3.45
CA ILE A 140 3.99 18.99 -3.98
C ILE A 140 2.72 19.53 -4.66
N ALA A 141 2.02 20.48 -4.04
CA ALA A 141 0.85 21.11 -4.62
C ALA A 141 1.19 21.85 -5.93
N SER A 142 2.28 22.62 -5.94
CA SER A 142 2.76 23.35 -7.12
C SER A 142 3.04 22.40 -8.28
N ARG A 143 3.75 21.30 -8.01
CA ARG A 143 4.03 20.28 -9.01
C ARG A 143 2.74 19.63 -9.54
N ARG A 144 1.80 19.30 -8.66
CA ARG A 144 0.51 18.71 -9.03
C ARG A 144 -0.30 19.61 -9.94
N VAL A 145 -0.42 20.90 -9.59
CA VAL A 145 -1.14 21.88 -10.40
C VAL A 145 -0.45 22.05 -11.76
N ARG A 146 0.88 22.21 -11.79
CA ARG A 146 1.65 22.32 -13.04
C ARG A 146 1.42 21.13 -13.96
N LEU A 147 1.56 19.93 -13.48
CA LEU A 147 1.34 18.69 -14.25
C LEU A 147 -0.12 18.57 -14.69
N GLY A 148 -1.08 18.92 -13.84
CA GLY A 148 -2.50 18.91 -14.18
C GLY A 148 -2.81 19.83 -15.37
N LEU A 149 -2.30 21.04 -15.35
CA LEU A 149 -2.47 22.01 -16.45
C LEU A 149 -1.78 21.53 -17.73
N LEU A 150 -0.54 21.03 -17.64
CA LEU A 150 0.19 20.48 -18.80
C LEU A 150 -0.54 19.31 -19.43
N ILE A 151 -0.96 18.32 -18.63
CA ILE A 151 -1.67 17.14 -19.14
C ILE A 151 -3.02 17.52 -19.75
N SER A 152 -3.72 18.50 -19.15
CA SER A 152 -4.96 19.02 -19.70
C SER A 152 -4.75 19.64 -21.08
N GLU A 153 -3.72 20.48 -21.22
CA GLU A 153 -3.37 21.10 -22.51
C GLU A 153 -2.96 20.06 -23.57
N VAL A 154 -2.11 19.08 -23.19
CA VAL A 154 -1.75 17.97 -24.07
C VAL A 154 -2.97 17.17 -24.52
N GLY A 155 -3.90 16.89 -23.59
CA GLY A 155 -5.15 16.21 -23.88
C GLY A 155 -6.01 16.97 -24.88
N GLN A 156 -6.19 18.28 -24.67
CA GLN A 156 -6.98 19.12 -25.56
C GLN A 156 -6.35 19.26 -26.95
N SER A 157 -5.06 19.59 -27.01
CA SER A 157 -4.31 19.79 -28.26
C SER A 157 -4.25 18.51 -29.12
N ASN A 158 -4.31 17.33 -28.51
CA ASN A 158 -4.30 16.05 -29.21
C ASN A 158 -5.68 15.40 -29.35
N ASN A 159 -6.76 16.11 -29.00
CA ASN A 159 -8.14 15.60 -29.04
C ASN A 159 -8.33 14.26 -28.30
N ILE A 160 -7.63 14.09 -27.19
CA ILE A 160 -7.76 12.90 -26.34
C ILE A 160 -9.06 13.03 -25.55
N THR A 161 -10.02 12.16 -25.84
CA THR A 161 -11.33 12.12 -25.18
C THR A 161 -11.43 10.86 -24.34
N VAL A 162 -11.96 11.00 -23.12
CA VAL A 162 -12.29 9.85 -22.27
C VAL A 162 -13.68 9.35 -22.67
N THR A 163 -13.77 8.09 -23.06
CA THR A 163 -15.06 7.47 -23.38
C THR A 163 -15.75 6.93 -22.13
N GLN A 164 -17.07 6.69 -22.22
CA GLN A 164 -17.81 6.07 -21.12
C GLN A 164 -17.26 4.67 -20.78
N ASP A 165 -16.76 3.94 -21.78
CA ASP A 165 -16.13 2.64 -21.57
C ASP A 165 -14.82 2.73 -20.80
N ASP A 166 -14.01 3.75 -21.05
CA ASP A 166 -12.77 3.99 -20.30
C ASP A 166 -13.07 4.31 -18.84
N LEU A 167 -14.11 5.12 -18.60
CA LEU A 167 -14.56 5.45 -17.25
C LEU A 167 -15.06 4.20 -16.52
N ASN A 168 -15.89 3.40 -17.16
CA ASN A 168 -16.42 2.16 -16.58
C ASN A 168 -15.30 1.17 -16.24
N LYS A 169 -14.31 1.02 -17.12
CA LYS A 169 -13.12 0.17 -16.85
C LYS A 169 -12.31 0.68 -15.67
N ALA A 170 -12.08 1.99 -15.59
CA ALA A 170 -11.35 2.59 -14.48
C ALA A 170 -12.11 2.39 -13.15
N MET A 171 -13.42 2.56 -13.14
CA MET A 171 -14.26 2.31 -11.97
C MET A 171 -14.20 0.84 -11.52
N GLN A 172 -14.28 -0.11 -12.47
CA GLN A 172 -14.18 -1.54 -12.15
C GLN A 172 -12.83 -1.91 -11.52
N VAL A 173 -11.74 -1.36 -12.06
CA VAL A 173 -10.39 -1.59 -11.51
C VAL A 173 -10.28 -1.03 -10.11
N GLU A 174 -10.86 0.13 -9.84
CA GLU A 174 -10.80 0.75 -8.52
C GLU A 174 -11.71 0.03 -7.52
N ALA A 175 -12.92 -0.36 -7.92
CA ALA A 175 -13.83 -1.14 -7.10
C ALA A 175 -13.24 -2.50 -6.68
N ALA A 176 -12.52 -3.16 -7.59
CA ALA A 176 -11.84 -4.43 -7.29
C ALA A 176 -10.72 -4.31 -6.21
N ARG A 177 -10.23 -3.09 -5.95
CA ARG A 177 -9.26 -2.82 -4.88
C ARG A 177 -9.89 -2.65 -3.50
N LEU A 178 -11.22 -2.48 -3.45
CA LEU A 178 -11.98 -2.23 -2.23
C LEU A 178 -13.02 -3.35 -2.02
N PRO A 179 -12.60 -4.59 -1.77
CA PRO A 179 -13.53 -5.71 -1.59
C PRO A 179 -14.48 -5.43 -0.42
N GLY A 180 -15.77 -5.61 -0.63
CA GLY A 180 -16.82 -5.39 0.37
C GLY A 180 -17.48 -4.00 0.34
N HIS A 181 -17.14 -3.13 -0.60
CA HIS A 181 -17.78 -1.82 -0.83
C HIS A 181 -18.47 -1.77 -2.21
N GLU A 182 -18.87 -2.91 -2.73
CA GLU A 182 -19.50 -3.12 -4.05
C GLU A 182 -21.00 -2.75 -4.07
N ALA A 183 -21.40 -1.71 -3.31
CA ALA A 183 -22.81 -1.30 -3.21
C ALA A 183 -23.12 -0.13 -4.14
#